data_85d324dc388f30556e83bf60a5e2ae23
#
_entry.id   85d324dc388f30556e83bf60a5e2ae23
#
_cell.length_a   1.000
_cell.length_b   1.000
_cell.length_c   1.000
_cell.angle_alpha   90.00
_cell.angle_beta   90.00
_cell.angle_gamma   90.00
#
_symmetry.space_group_name_H-M   'P 1'
#
loop_
_entity.id
_entity.type
_entity.pdbx_description
1 polymer ?
#
loop_
_entity_poly.entity_id
_entity_poly.type
_entity_poly.pdbx_seq_one_letter_code
_entity_poly.pdbx_strand_id
1 'polypeptide(L)'
;MWSPPLKRLLIPLAAAGLTAAALAAPATAAPTWVTDPLAPKPVDAYSTALFWLDANGAALKKATQYHWDSKDVTKLVKVSPNAPDDGKPGVVAPIGAATTGGKVKNVNLPKTIGKVFFIDRKGEYRWCSATSIQSRHRNLVATAGHCVYEQGRDVFAKWVFVPGYYQGKAPFGVFSGAYAFTTYDLDTYDDYDGDFAFVAVHNGFALTESREVTKGEFSAWAGDKWVQQEEIKEAEYKTGFEKYGAAGPYWSKDFDVTPEKVGHDYKGEKTLTKVEVTEKEYGDAAPSTATNVNGEQYEKIGPTPISKEEYQKLTALKADGKFPGMLHADSSNGAEIAWYETRYYTKQWVKSGKTVRYFRDHYFIGLAKDTGKLGDAVGGQGIAWNQPTGQPVFVFGYPADAHPDGDNPYTGVTPKYCYGKTGTKTYQVNTFRVETHQVLKCSLTGGADGGPWLLKYSNSKRLGYVNGVTSLFHDQDGNDRVDMISSAYFDGETADVYNKAQYAETKAIVGPKGELLQ
;
A
#
# COMPACT_ATOMS: atom_id res chain seq x y z
N MET A 1 -8.73 -18.34 -22.81
CA MET A 1 -8.91 -19.72 -22.36
C MET A 1 -8.85 -19.67 -20.84
N TRP A 2 -9.97 -19.83 -20.21
CA TRP A 2 -10.12 -19.78 -18.76
C TRP A 2 -9.85 -21.16 -18.18
N SER A 3 -8.96 -21.27 -17.22
CA SER A 3 -8.77 -22.48 -16.40
C SER A 3 -9.61 -22.34 -15.14
N PRO A 4 -10.40 -23.36 -14.77
CA PRO A 4 -11.22 -23.31 -13.56
C PRO A 4 -10.41 -23.66 -12.31
N PRO A 5 -10.86 -23.23 -11.10
CA PRO A 5 -10.16 -23.49 -9.85
C PRO A 5 -10.23 -24.97 -9.44
N LEU A 6 -9.14 -25.50 -8.94
CA LEU A 6 -9.04 -26.84 -8.39
C LEU A 6 -9.90 -26.97 -7.12
N LYS A 7 -11.02 -27.65 -7.24
CA LYS A 7 -11.79 -28.13 -6.09
C LYS A 7 -11.02 -29.29 -5.45
N ARG A 8 -10.75 -29.20 -4.16
CA ARG A 8 -10.24 -30.31 -3.36
C ARG A 8 -11.29 -31.44 -3.37
N LEU A 9 -10.93 -32.58 -3.98
CA LEU A 9 -11.75 -33.78 -3.99
C LEU A 9 -11.62 -34.49 -2.63
N LEU A 10 -12.73 -34.58 -1.93
CA LEU A 10 -12.91 -35.57 -0.85
C LEU A 10 -13.24 -36.91 -1.49
N ILE A 11 -12.40 -37.91 -1.31
CA ILE A 11 -12.61 -39.29 -1.75
C ILE A 11 -13.37 -40.02 -0.64
N PRO A 12 -14.57 -40.55 -0.88
CA PRO A 12 -15.19 -41.47 0.08
C PRO A 12 -14.64 -42.89 -0.13
N LEU A 13 -13.97 -43.45 0.88
CA LEU A 13 -13.69 -44.89 0.93
C LEU A 13 -14.96 -45.64 1.35
N ALA A 14 -15.41 -46.51 0.47
CA ALA A 14 -16.52 -47.43 0.73
C ALA A 14 -16.10 -48.53 1.73
N ALA A 15 -17.01 -48.81 2.66
CA ALA A 15 -16.84 -49.74 3.74
C ALA A 15 -16.94 -51.21 3.29
N ALA A 16 -16.05 -52.07 3.82
CA ALA A 16 -16.30 -53.49 4.04
C ALA A 16 -16.19 -53.74 5.54
N GLY A 17 -17.24 -54.31 6.11
CA GLY A 17 -17.38 -54.45 7.54
C GLY A 17 -16.42 -55.41 8.22
N LEU A 18 -15.93 -54.97 9.36
CA LEU A 18 -15.42 -55.79 10.47
C LEU A 18 -15.75 -55.01 11.74
N THR A 19 -16.58 -55.61 12.60
CA THR A 19 -16.88 -55.10 13.91
C THR A 19 -15.63 -55.18 14.78
N ALA A 20 -14.92 -54.07 14.87
CA ALA A 20 -13.93 -53.80 15.91
C ALA A 20 -14.48 -52.61 16.72
N ALA A 21 -14.50 -52.75 18.04
CA ALA A 21 -14.83 -51.70 18.96
C ALA A 21 -13.88 -50.52 18.68
N ALA A 22 -14.37 -49.52 17.97
CA ALA A 22 -13.66 -48.27 17.73
C ALA A 22 -13.59 -47.54 19.07
N LEU A 23 -12.41 -47.55 19.69
CA LEU A 23 -12.03 -46.48 20.60
C LEU A 23 -12.17 -45.19 19.77
N ALA A 24 -13.22 -44.43 20.06
CA ALA A 24 -13.37 -43.10 19.49
C ALA A 24 -12.11 -42.32 19.90
N ALA A 25 -11.20 -42.12 18.95
CA ALA A 25 -10.17 -41.11 19.12
C ALA A 25 -10.91 -39.79 19.41
N PRO A 26 -10.49 -39.03 20.41
CA PRO A 26 -11.09 -37.72 20.65
C PRO A 26 -11.01 -36.93 19.34
N ALA A 27 -12.13 -36.42 18.85
CA ALA A 27 -12.15 -35.52 17.74
C ALA A 27 -11.19 -34.39 18.14
N THR A 28 -10.09 -34.26 17.43
CA THR A 28 -9.21 -33.09 17.60
C THR A 28 -10.06 -31.88 17.22
N ALA A 29 -10.31 -31.01 18.20
CA ALA A 29 -10.99 -29.75 17.94
C ALA A 29 -10.28 -29.05 16.78
N ALA A 30 -11.05 -28.42 15.89
CA ALA A 30 -10.48 -27.60 14.82
C ALA A 30 -9.55 -26.55 15.45
N PRO A 31 -8.42 -26.21 14.80
CA PRO A 31 -7.55 -25.16 15.33
C PRO A 31 -8.33 -23.85 15.41
N THR A 32 -8.22 -23.15 16.53
CA THR A 32 -8.83 -21.83 16.73
C THR A 32 -8.09 -20.71 15.97
N TRP A 33 -6.94 -21.01 15.39
CA TRP A 33 -6.06 -20.06 14.71
C TRP A 33 -5.56 -20.61 13.37
N VAL A 34 -5.22 -19.67 12.47
CA VAL A 34 -4.54 -19.94 11.18
C VAL A 34 -3.27 -19.11 11.04
N THR A 35 -2.42 -19.49 10.10
CA THR A 35 -1.21 -18.74 9.75
C THR A 35 -0.97 -18.80 8.25
N ASP A 36 -0.66 -17.63 7.67
CA ASP A 36 -0.41 -17.46 6.25
C ASP A 36 0.93 -16.76 5.98
N PRO A 37 1.66 -17.22 4.94
CA PRO A 37 2.91 -16.57 4.55
C PRO A 37 2.64 -15.26 3.80
N LEU A 38 3.32 -14.19 4.20
CA LEU A 38 3.36 -12.91 3.48
C LEU A 38 4.62 -12.83 2.58
N ALA A 39 5.78 -12.71 3.19
CA ALA A 39 7.08 -12.72 2.54
C ALA A 39 8.11 -13.46 3.41
N PRO A 40 8.01 -14.79 3.56
CA PRO A 40 8.82 -15.55 4.51
C PRO A 40 10.30 -15.64 4.13
N LYS A 41 10.65 -15.47 2.85
CA LYS A 41 12.03 -15.50 2.38
C LYS A 41 12.65 -14.10 2.41
N PRO A 42 13.95 -13.97 2.78
CA PRO A 42 14.63 -12.68 2.78
C PRO A 42 14.56 -11.92 1.45
N VAL A 43 14.62 -12.61 0.31
CA VAL A 43 14.53 -11.99 -1.03
C VAL A 43 13.16 -11.36 -1.27
N ASP A 44 12.08 -12.01 -0.85
CA ASP A 44 10.71 -11.50 -1.00
C ASP A 44 10.47 -10.33 -0.05
N ALA A 45 10.98 -10.43 1.18
CA ALA A 45 10.95 -9.36 2.18
C ALA A 45 11.74 -8.12 1.74
N TYR A 46 12.94 -8.32 1.15
CA TYR A 46 13.74 -7.25 0.56
C TYR A 46 12.99 -6.55 -0.58
N SER A 47 12.48 -7.33 -1.54
CA SER A 47 11.70 -6.80 -2.66
C SER A 47 10.45 -6.03 -2.18
N THR A 48 9.84 -6.48 -1.09
CA THR A 48 8.68 -5.84 -0.48
C THR A 48 9.05 -4.49 0.17
N ALA A 49 10.11 -4.47 0.97
CA ALA A 49 10.58 -3.24 1.63
C ALA A 49 11.09 -2.21 0.61
N LEU A 50 11.85 -2.66 -0.40
CA LEU A 50 12.36 -1.80 -1.46
C LEU A 50 11.24 -1.13 -2.24
N PHE A 51 10.20 -1.88 -2.62
CA PHE A 51 9.01 -1.34 -3.30
C PHE A 51 8.44 -0.10 -2.60
N TRP A 52 8.36 -0.12 -1.26
CA TRP A 52 7.81 0.98 -0.49
C TRP A 52 8.78 2.14 -0.29
N LEU A 53 10.08 1.89 -0.27
CA LEU A 53 11.12 2.90 -0.02
C LEU A 53 11.70 3.51 -1.28
N ASP A 54 11.56 2.85 -2.42
CA ASP A 54 12.09 3.34 -3.70
C ASP A 54 11.55 4.74 -4.06
N ALA A 55 12.28 5.45 -4.88
CA ALA A 55 11.97 6.82 -5.31
C ALA A 55 11.60 7.74 -4.12
N ASN A 56 12.38 7.66 -3.04
CA ASN A 56 12.18 8.44 -1.80
C ASN A 56 10.79 8.19 -1.16
N GLY A 57 10.36 6.93 -1.15
CA GLY A 57 9.10 6.51 -0.56
C GLY A 57 7.87 6.99 -1.34
N ALA A 58 7.96 7.04 -2.65
CA ALA A 58 6.85 7.47 -3.51
C ALA A 58 5.60 6.61 -3.30
N ALA A 59 5.76 5.29 -3.16
CA ALA A 59 4.65 4.37 -2.90
C ALA A 59 3.98 4.65 -1.53
N LEU A 60 4.77 4.87 -0.47
CA LEU A 60 4.24 5.25 0.86
C LEU A 60 3.42 6.54 0.82
N LYS A 61 3.85 7.52 0.02
CA LYS A 61 3.18 8.82 -0.12
C LYS A 61 1.92 8.75 -0.97
N LYS A 62 1.88 7.83 -1.94
CA LYS A 62 0.74 7.62 -2.83
C LYS A 62 -0.37 6.79 -2.17
N ALA A 63 -0.04 5.96 -1.18
CA ALA A 63 -1.01 5.08 -0.54
C ALA A 63 -2.13 5.87 0.13
N THR A 64 -3.37 5.38 0.00
CA THR A 64 -4.58 5.89 0.63
C THR A 64 -5.06 4.94 1.72
N GLN A 65 -5.91 5.42 2.61
CA GLN A 65 -6.53 4.59 3.65
C GLN A 65 -7.31 3.43 3.01
N TYR A 66 -7.28 2.29 3.68
CA TYR A 66 -8.04 1.15 3.23
C TYR A 66 -9.50 1.29 3.67
N HIS A 67 -10.39 1.26 2.72
CA HIS A 67 -11.81 1.15 2.95
C HIS A 67 -12.28 -0.19 2.38
N TRP A 68 -12.55 -1.12 3.24
CA TRP A 68 -13.38 -2.23 2.83
C TRP A 68 -14.83 -1.81 3.13
N ASP A 69 -15.65 -1.63 2.13
CA ASP A 69 -17.09 -1.30 2.16
C ASP A 69 -17.69 -0.66 3.44
N SER A 70 -16.85 -0.10 4.28
CA SER A 70 -17.16 0.45 5.59
C SER A 70 -17.82 1.83 5.55
N LYS A 71 -18.25 2.27 4.36
CA LYS A 71 -19.17 3.42 4.27
C LYS A 71 -20.53 3.12 4.89
N ASP A 72 -20.88 1.86 5.10
CA ASP A 72 -21.96 1.46 5.94
C ASP A 72 -21.55 1.59 7.40
N VAL A 73 -21.57 2.82 7.88
CA VAL A 73 -21.49 3.12 9.30
C VAL A 73 -22.63 2.38 9.98
N THR A 74 -22.32 1.18 10.45
CA THR A 74 -23.34 0.28 10.99
C THR A 74 -23.78 0.75 12.35
N LYS A 75 -25.09 0.92 12.56
CA LYS A 75 -25.64 1.13 13.89
C LYS A 75 -25.37 -0.11 14.74
N LEU A 76 -24.97 0.10 15.98
CA LEU A 76 -24.86 -0.96 16.96
C LEU A 76 -26.23 -1.58 17.19
N VAL A 77 -26.42 -2.86 16.85
CA VAL A 77 -27.75 -3.46 16.74
C VAL A 77 -28.27 -3.96 18.06
N LYS A 78 -27.41 -4.56 18.89
CA LYS A 78 -27.82 -5.20 20.14
C LYS A 78 -26.68 -5.19 21.16
N VAL A 79 -27.02 -4.96 22.39
CA VAL A 79 -26.09 -5.13 23.51
C VAL A 79 -26.00 -6.61 23.84
N SER A 80 -24.80 -7.17 23.82
CA SER A 80 -24.56 -8.52 24.36
C SER A 80 -24.54 -8.47 25.88
N PRO A 81 -25.15 -9.44 26.57
CA PRO A 81 -25.25 -9.38 28.03
C PRO A 81 -23.90 -9.51 28.72
N ASN A 82 -22.96 -10.27 28.22
CA ASN A 82 -21.65 -10.53 28.82
C ASN A 82 -20.57 -10.66 27.76
N ALA A 83 -19.32 -10.29 28.13
CA ALA A 83 -18.15 -10.70 27.37
C ALA A 83 -18.01 -12.24 27.43
N PRO A 84 -17.33 -12.87 26.45
CA PRO A 84 -17.07 -14.32 26.48
C PRO A 84 -16.40 -14.72 27.79
N ASP A 85 -16.87 -15.82 28.40
CA ASP A 85 -16.26 -16.43 29.58
C ASP A 85 -15.50 -17.69 29.13
N ASP A 86 -14.46 -17.50 28.37
CA ASP A 86 -13.67 -18.54 27.73
C ASP A 86 -12.28 -18.71 28.35
N GLY A 87 -12.03 -18.05 29.45
CA GLY A 87 -10.77 -18.21 30.16
C GLY A 87 -10.50 -17.17 31.23
N LYS A 88 -9.33 -17.30 31.87
CA LYS A 88 -8.88 -16.34 32.87
C LYS A 88 -8.23 -15.13 32.24
N PRO A 89 -8.42 -13.92 32.82
CA PRO A 89 -7.69 -12.73 32.40
C PRO A 89 -6.18 -12.97 32.37
N GLY A 90 -5.54 -12.57 31.28
CA GLY A 90 -4.10 -12.68 31.08
C GLY A 90 -3.48 -11.37 30.60
N VAL A 91 -2.20 -11.24 30.83
CA VAL A 91 -1.41 -10.09 30.36
C VAL A 91 0.02 -10.51 30.07
N VAL A 92 0.60 -9.87 29.02
CA VAL A 92 2.05 -9.88 28.75
C VAL A 92 2.54 -8.45 28.85
N ALA A 93 3.55 -8.21 29.69
CA ALA A 93 4.04 -6.86 29.96
C ALA A 93 4.70 -6.22 28.73
N PRO A 94 4.57 -4.90 28.55
CA PRO A 94 5.25 -4.18 27.48
C PRO A 94 6.76 -4.12 27.70
N ILE A 95 7.52 -3.93 26.61
CA ILE A 95 8.96 -3.75 26.65
C ILE A 95 9.38 -2.45 25.96
N GLY A 96 10.28 -1.70 26.59
CA GLY A 96 10.87 -0.51 25.99
C GLY A 96 11.87 -0.86 24.88
N ALA A 97 12.17 0.09 24.01
CA ALA A 97 13.18 -0.05 22.98
C ALA A 97 14.56 -0.32 23.59
N ALA A 98 15.34 -1.23 23.00
CA ALA A 98 16.70 -1.52 23.42
C ALA A 98 17.68 -0.40 23.01
N THR A 99 17.40 0.31 21.94
CA THR A 99 18.17 1.43 21.45
C THR A 99 17.41 2.75 21.60
N THR A 100 18.10 3.82 21.95
CA THR A 100 17.58 5.19 21.83
C THR A 100 17.53 5.55 20.34
N GLY A 101 16.57 5.03 19.64
CA GLY A 101 16.30 5.40 18.23
C GLY A 101 16.17 6.92 18.10
N GLY A 102 16.48 7.44 16.90
CA GLY A 102 16.55 8.86 16.59
C GLY A 102 15.39 9.67 17.15
N LYS A 103 15.64 10.94 17.45
CA LYS A 103 14.63 11.89 17.96
C LYS A 103 13.46 11.99 16.96
N VAL A 104 12.30 11.48 17.34
CA VAL A 104 11.05 11.71 16.59
C VAL A 104 10.54 13.10 17.00
N LYS A 105 10.20 13.94 16.03
CA LYS A 105 9.70 15.29 16.28
C LYS A 105 8.43 15.30 17.15
N ASN A 106 7.62 14.24 17.06
CA ASN A 106 6.39 14.13 17.83
C ASN A 106 6.63 13.33 19.12
N VAL A 107 7.17 14.00 20.11
CA VAL A 107 7.58 13.41 21.41
C VAL A 107 6.42 12.86 22.25
N ASN A 108 5.16 13.19 21.90
CA ASN A 108 4.01 12.83 22.71
C ASN A 108 3.32 11.54 22.28
N LEU A 109 3.76 10.90 21.19
CA LEU A 109 3.15 9.69 20.66
C LEU A 109 4.10 8.50 20.78
N PRO A 110 3.58 7.28 21.04
CA PRO A 110 4.42 6.10 21.17
C PRO A 110 5.05 5.72 19.83
N LYS A 111 6.36 5.42 19.84
CA LYS A 111 7.10 4.97 18.65
C LYS A 111 6.59 3.63 18.11
N THR A 112 5.94 2.85 18.96
CA THR A 112 5.36 1.56 18.62
C THR A 112 4.18 1.66 17.67
N ILE A 113 3.48 2.82 17.64
CA ILE A 113 2.34 3.07 16.75
C ILE A 113 2.87 3.42 15.36
N GLY A 114 2.26 2.84 14.33
CA GLY A 114 2.66 3.05 12.95
C GLY A 114 1.54 2.75 11.96
N LYS A 115 1.91 2.72 10.71
CA LYS A 115 1.04 2.28 9.62
C LYS A 115 1.48 0.93 9.08
N VAL A 116 0.53 0.13 8.68
CA VAL A 116 0.77 -0.98 7.76
C VAL A 116 0.42 -0.54 6.36
N PHE A 117 1.23 -0.92 5.38
CA PHE A 117 1.01 -0.65 3.97
C PHE A 117 0.95 -1.95 3.21
N PHE A 118 0.09 -2.01 2.20
CA PHE A 118 -0.12 -3.20 1.39
C PHE A 118 -0.71 -2.82 0.02
N ILE A 119 -0.77 -3.79 -0.89
CA ILE A 119 -1.42 -3.64 -2.18
C ILE A 119 -2.70 -4.48 -2.14
N ASP A 120 -3.84 -3.84 -2.40
CA ASP A 120 -5.13 -4.53 -2.50
C ASP A 120 -5.28 -5.24 -3.87
N ARG A 121 -6.37 -5.98 -4.05
CA ARG A 121 -6.64 -6.72 -5.31
C ARG A 121 -6.80 -5.85 -6.55
N LYS A 122 -7.18 -4.60 -6.35
CA LYS A 122 -7.29 -3.65 -7.45
C LYS A 122 -5.92 -3.12 -7.87
N GLY A 123 -4.85 -3.56 -7.17
CA GLY A 123 -3.48 -3.08 -7.37
C GLY A 123 -3.24 -1.70 -6.75
N GLU A 124 -4.14 -1.26 -5.89
CA GLU A 124 -4.03 0.04 -5.26
C GLU A 124 -3.21 -0.02 -3.96
N TYR A 125 -2.48 1.05 -3.69
CA TYR A 125 -1.65 1.16 -2.49
C TYR A 125 -2.50 1.63 -1.33
N ARG A 126 -2.59 0.78 -0.31
CA ARG A 126 -3.44 1.00 0.86
C ARG A 126 -2.65 1.00 2.15
N TRP A 127 -3.24 1.55 3.17
CA TRP A 127 -2.70 1.51 4.52
C TRP A 127 -3.80 1.48 5.58
N CYS A 128 -3.45 0.89 6.73
CA CYS A 128 -4.16 0.91 7.99
C CYS A 128 -3.22 1.36 9.11
N SER A 129 -3.73 1.42 10.33
CA SER A 129 -2.96 1.64 11.56
C SER A 129 -2.52 0.33 12.18
N ALA A 130 -1.47 0.34 12.97
CA ALA A 130 -0.98 -0.84 13.71
C ALA A 130 -0.07 -0.46 14.86
N THR A 131 0.33 -1.45 15.63
CA THR A 131 1.31 -1.27 16.72
C THR A 131 2.27 -2.44 16.85
N SER A 132 3.53 -2.14 17.21
CA SER A 132 4.46 -3.15 17.71
C SER A 132 4.00 -3.66 19.07
N ILE A 133 3.97 -4.97 19.26
CA ILE A 133 3.66 -5.63 20.53
C ILE A 133 4.80 -6.51 21.01
N GLN A 134 4.82 -6.76 22.31
CA GLN A 134 5.78 -7.68 22.92
C GLN A 134 5.62 -9.09 22.35
N SER A 135 6.73 -9.71 21.98
CA SER A 135 6.82 -11.12 21.60
C SER A 135 8.18 -11.70 21.99
N ARG A 136 8.30 -13.02 21.99
CA ARG A 136 9.55 -13.71 22.32
C ARG A 136 10.72 -13.26 21.43
N HIS A 137 10.45 -13.07 20.13
CA HIS A 137 11.46 -12.68 19.14
C HIS A 137 11.50 -11.17 18.86
N ARG A 138 10.67 -10.35 19.56
CA ARG A 138 10.61 -8.88 19.40
C ARG A 138 10.29 -8.43 17.98
N ASN A 139 9.41 -9.14 17.32
CA ASN A 139 9.14 -8.98 15.90
C ASN A 139 7.64 -9.01 15.56
N LEU A 140 6.75 -8.71 16.51
CA LEU A 140 5.32 -8.90 16.32
C LEU A 140 4.58 -7.54 16.23
N VAL A 141 3.64 -7.48 15.30
CA VAL A 141 2.74 -6.34 15.06
C VAL A 141 1.31 -6.79 15.30
N ALA A 142 0.50 -5.94 15.95
CA ALA A 142 -0.95 -6.11 16.05
C ALA A 142 -1.66 -5.08 15.18
N THR A 143 -2.69 -5.52 14.45
CA THR A 143 -3.56 -4.72 13.61
C THR A 143 -4.94 -5.38 13.47
N ALA A 144 -5.89 -4.77 12.77
CA ALA A 144 -7.15 -5.44 12.42
C ALA A 144 -6.91 -6.57 11.41
N GLY A 145 -7.72 -7.60 11.46
CA GLY A 145 -7.63 -8.73 10.54
C GLY A 145 -7.85 -8.33 9.10
N HIS A 146 -8.86 -7.50 8.84
CA HIS A 146 -9.14 -6.95 7.51
C HIS A 146 -8.03 -6.05 6.93
N CYS A 147 -7.03 -5.66 7.73
CA CYS A 147 -5.82 -4.96 7.26
C CYS A 147 -4.69 -5.92 6.83
N VAL A 148 -4.92 -7.22 6.91
CA VAL A 148 -3.96 -8.28 6.53
C VAL A 148 -4.60 -9.26 5.56
N TYR A 149 -5.85 -9.64 5.82
CA TYR A 149 -6.63 -10.62 5.08
C TYR A 149 -7.69 -9.92 4.24
N GLU A 150 -7.81 -10.31 3.00
CA GLU A 150 -8.89 -9.87 2.15
C GLU A 150 -10.08 -10.84 2.29
N GLN A 151 -11.30 -10.31 2.41
CA GLN A 151 -12.52 -11.11 2.59
C GLN A 151 -12.58 -12.37 1.72
N GLY A 152 -12.74 -13.52 2.36
CA GLY A 152 -12.88 -14.84 1.72
C GLY A 152 -11.63 -15.32 1.01
N ARG A 153 -10.43 -14.83 1.37
CA ARG A 153 -9.20 -15.15 0.61
C ARG A 153 -7.89 -14.86 1.34
N ASP A 154 -6.81 -14.92 0.51
CA ASP A 154 -5.42 -14.80 0.92
C ASP A 154 -5.07 -13.42 1.50
N VAL A 155 -3.89 -13.34 2.08
CA VAL A 155 -3.28 -12.11 2.60
C VAL A 155 -2.95 -11.10 1.51
N PHE A 156 -2.95 -9.81 1.86
CA PHE A 156 -2.55 -8.74 0.95
C PHE A 156 -1.09 -8.81 0.50
N ALA A 157 -0.84 -8.37 -0.73
CA ALA A 157 0.50 -8.33 -1.29
C ALA A 157 1.33 -7.15 -0.74
N LYS A 158 2.67 -7.33 -0.71
CA LYS A 158 3.62 -6.27 -0.32
C LYS A 158 3.38 -5.68 1.06
N TRP A 159 2.90 -6.45 2.00
CA TRP A 159 2.58 -6.00 3.35
C TRP A 159 3.83 -5.61 4.15
N VAL A 160 3.82 -4.40 4.72
CA VAL A 160 4.89 -3.88 5.57
C VAL A 160 4.34 -3.07 6.74
N PHE A 161 5.08 -3.02 7.85
CA PHE A 161 4.83 -2.12 8.96
C PHE A 161 5.87 -0.99 9.02
N VAL A 162 5.41 0.24 9.21
CA VAL A 162 6.25 1.44 9.36
C VAL A 162 5.97 2.09 10.71
N PRO A 163 6.71 1.70 11.77
CA PRO A 163 6.53 2.28 13.09
C PRO A 163 6.92 3.76 13.12
N GLY A 164 6.18 4.55 13.91
CA GLY A 164 6.42 5.98 14.03
C GLY A 164 6.27 6.76 12.72
N TYR A 165 5.49 6.23 11.75
CA TYR A 165 5.24 6.92 10.48
C TYR A 165 4.86 8.38 10.71
N TYR A 166 5.48 9.28 9.94
CA TYR A 166 5.22 10.69 10.05
C TYR A 166 5.47 11.40 8.72
N GLN A 167 4.42 11.97 8.13
CA GLN A 167 4.50 12.78 6.90
C GLN A 167 5.31 12.14 5.77
N GLY A 168 5.04 10.87 5.43
CA GLY A 168 5.73 10.15 4.35
C GLY A 168 7.09 9.58 4.73
N LYS A 169 7.50 9.63 6.01
CA LYS A 169 8.80 9.16 6.48
C LYS A 169 8.70 7.88 7.29
N ALA A 170 9.70 7.01 7.14
CA ALA A 170 9.89 5.77 7.89
C ALA A 170 11.12 5.92 8.83
N PRO A 171 10.98 6.60 9.98
CA PRO A 171 12.13 7.00 10.81
C PRO A 171 12.88 5.82 11.44
N PHE A 172 12.24 4.65 11.56
CA PHE A 172 12.83 3.42 12.11
C PHE A 172 13.02 2.34 11.04
N GLY A 173 12.83 2.68 9.76
CA GLY A 173 12.82 1.73 8.65
C GLY A 173 11.43 1.13 8.40
N VAL A 174 11.41 0.19 7.47
CA VAL A 174 10.24 -0.56 7.03
C VAL A 174 10.43 -2.02 7.42
N PHE A 175 9.41 -2.63 7.99
CA PHE A 175 9.44 -4.01 8.49
C PHE A 175 8.50 -4.88 7.65
N SER A 176 9.07 -5.72 6.78
CA SER A 176 8.28 -6.61 5.91
C SER A 176 7.63 -7.74 6.71
N GLY A 177 6.34 -7.98 6.47
CA GLY A 177 5.62 -9.11 7.04
C GLY A 177 6.17 -10.45 6.55
N ALA A 178 6.41 -11.38 7.47
CA ALA A 178 6.83 -12.74 7.15
C ALA A 178 5.65 -13.72 7.21
N TYR A 179 4.91 -13.69 8.31
CA TYR A 179 3.77 -14.55 8.58
C TYR A 179 2.67 -13.79 9.29
N ALA A 180 1.44 -13.96 8.85
CA ALA A 180 0.24 -13.48 9.49
C ALA A 180 -0.42 -14.58 10.34
N PHE A 181 -1.10 -14.17 11.41
CA PHE A 181 -1.84 -15.05 12.32
C PHE A 181 -3.16 -14.40 12.69
N THR A 182 -4.25 -15.14 12.59
CA THR A 182 -5.59 -14.69 12.98
C THR A 182 -6.43 -15.87 13.46
N THR A 183 -7.70 -15.66 13.80
CA THR A 183 -8.66 -16.72 14.11
C THR A 183 -9.03 -17.49 12.86
N TYR A 184 -9.37 -18.76 13.03
CA TYR A 184 -9.85 -19.59 11.94
C TYR A 184 -11.17 -19.06 11.35
N ASP A 185 -12.02 -18.50 12.20
CA ASP A 185 -13.35 -18.03 11.79
C ASP A 185 -13.27 -16.73 10.97
N LEU A 186 -12.34 -15.84 11.28
CA LEU A 186 -12.09 -14.67 10.43
C LEU A 186 -11.60 -15.09 9.04
N ASP A 187 -10.59 -15.96 8.98
CA ASP A 187 -9.99 -16.40 7.72
C ASP A 187 -10.98 -17.20 6.84
N THR A 188 -11.73 -18.09 7.46
CA THR A 188 -12.58 -19.04 6.72
C THR A 188 -13.99 -18.51 6.43
N TYR A 189 -14.55 -17.73 7.36
CA TYR A 189 -15.96 -17.33 7.33
C TYR A 189 -16.19 -15.83 7.26
N ASP A 190 -15.14 -15.01 7.19
CA ASP A 190 -15.26 -13.55 7.32
C ASP A 190 -16.00 -13.15 8.60
N ASP A 191 -15.65 -13.78 9.72
CA ASP A 191 -16.24 -13.49 11.01
C ASP A 191 -15.48 -12.36 11.71
N TYR A 192 -16.04 -11.16 11.66
CA TYR A 192 -15.43 -9.96 12.23
C TYR A 192 -15.52 -9.86 13.74
N ASP A 193 -16.14 -10.84 14.42
CA ASP A 193 -16.00 -10.93 15.88
C ASP A 193 -14.54 -11.10 16.29
N GLY A 194 -13.78 -11.85 15.45
CA GLY A 194 -12.34 -12.02 15.55
C GLY A 194 -11.51 -11.09 14.67
N ASP A 195 -11.98 -9.88 14.33
CA ASP A 195 -11.27 -8.96 13.40
C ASP A 195 -9.99 -8.38 14.01
N PHE A 196 -9.00 -9.23 14.19
CA PHE A 196 -7.63 -8.87 14.55
C PHE A 196 -6.62 -9.80 13.87
N ALA A 197 -5.41 -9.33 13.71
CA ALA A 197 -4.28 -10.14 13.25
C ALA A 197 -2.99 -9.76 13.97
N PHE A 198 -2.12 -10.77 14.14
CA PHE A 198 -0.74 -10.59 14.56
C PHE A 198 0.17 -10.94 13.39
N VAL A 199 1.12 -10.05 13.07
CA VAL A 199 2.06 -10.26 11.95
C VAL A 199 3.48 -10.29 12.47
N ALA A 200 4.17 -11.42 12.27
CA ALA A 200 5.59 -11.53 12.50
C ALA A 200 6.35 -10.87 11.35
N VAL A 201 7.23 -9.91 11.67
CA VAL A 201 7.97 -9.12 10.68
C VAL A 201 9.47 -9.43 10.73
N HIS A 202 10.13 -9.30 9.59
CA HIS A 202 11.59 -9.35 9.50
C HIS A 202 12.24 -8.16 10.20
N ASN A 203 13.57 -8.16 10.33
CA ASN A 203 14.31 -6.98 10.75
C ASN A 203 14.01 -5.80 9.85
N GLY A 204 14.11 -4.61 10.42
CA GLY A 204 13.82 -3.37 9.71
C GLY A 204 14.83 -3.11 8.59
N PHE A 205 14.32 -2.54 7.52
CA PHE A 205 15.05 -2.16 6.33
C PHE A 205 14.97 -0.64 6.13
N ALA A 206 16.11 -0.01 5.86
CA ALA A 206 16.18 1.40 5.47
C ALA A 206 17.16 1.58 4.33
N LEU A 207 16.82 2.44 3.36
CA LEU A 207 17.78 2.93 2.37
C LEU A 207 18.56 4.09 2.99
N THR A 208 19.89 4.05 2.91
CA THR A 208 20.75 5.06 3.54
C THR A 208 21.39 5.99 2.53
N GLU A 209 22.03 5.44 1.51
CA GLU A 209 22.79 6.18 0.52
C GLU A 209 22.80 5.43 -0.83
N SER A 210 23.18 6.15 -1.88
CA SER A 210 23.53 5.53 -3.16
C SER A 210 24.97 5.87 -3.52
N ARG A 211 25.63 4.95 -4.20
CA ARG A 211 27.02 5.12 -4.63
C ARG A 211 27.15 4.76 -6.11
N GLU A 212 27.84 5.61 -6.86
CA GLU A 212 28.25 5.27 -8.22
C GLU A 212 29.38 4.23 -8.15
N VAL A 213 29.30 3.22 -9.01
CA VAL A 213 30.20 2.07 -9.03
C VAL A 213 30.62 1.73 -10.45
N THR A 214 31.61 0.86 -10.57
CA THR A 214 31.98 0.27 -11.85
C THR A 214 30.90 -0.70 -12.36
N LYS A 215 30.88 -0.93 -13.66
CA LYS A 215 29.97 -1.92 -14.27
C LYS A 215 30.15 -3.33 -13.69
N GLY A 216 31.39 -3.69 -13.32
CA GLY A 216 31.68 -4.98 -12.68
C GLY A 216 31.06 -5.08 -11.27
N GLU A 217 31.23 -4.06 -10.44
CA GLU A 217 30.60 -3.99 -9.11
C GLU A 217 29.08 -3.98 -9.23
N PHE A 218 28.51 -3.20 -10.18
CA PHE A 218 27.09 -3.17 -10.46
C PHE A 218 26.53 -4.54 -10.83
N SER A 219 27.22 -5.28 -11.69
CA SER A 219 26.80 -6.62 -12.12
C SER A 219 26.84 -7.63 -10.97
N ALA A 220 27.83 -7.52 -10.09
CA ALA A 220 28.01 -8.40 -8.93
C ALA A 220 27.12 -8.04 -7.73
N TRP A 221 26.52 -6.83 -7.72
CA TRP A 221 25.70 -6.37 -6.61
C TRP A 221 24.35 -7.09 -6.60
N ALA A 222 24.00 -7.70 -5.47
CA ALA A 222 22.74 -8.43 -5.28
C ALA A 222 21.60 -7.57 -4.68
N GLY A 223 21.90 -6.32 -4.27
CA GLY A 223 20.93 -5.38 -3.70
C GLY A 223 20.30 -4.46 -4.74
N ASP A 224 19.76 -3.34 -4.26
CA ASP A 224 19.21 -2.28 -5.10
C ASP A 224 20.26 -1.72 -6.05
N LYS A 225 19.90 -1.53 -7.31
CA LYS A 225 20.79 -0.97 -8.34
C LYS A 225 20.03 -0.41 -9.52
N TRP A 226 20.54 0.68 -10.10
CA TRP A 226 19.96 1.29 -11.29
C TRP A 226 21.04 1.92 -12.17
N VAL A 227 20.65 2.17 -13.43
CA VAL A 227 21.51 2.89 -14.39
C VAL A 227 20.87 4.27 -14.62
N GLN A 228 21.68 5.30 -14.51
CA GLN A 228 21.33 6.66 -14.95
C GLN A 228 22.02 6.93 -16.27
N GLN A 229 21.26 7.31 -17.28
CA GLN A 229 21.77 7.64 -18.61
C GLN A 229 21.97 9.14 -18.70
N GLU A 230 23.17 9.54 -19.11
CA GLU A 230 23.52 10.93 -19.42
C GLU A 230 23.73 11.08 -20.93
N GLU A 231 23.08 12.06 -21.53
CA GLU A 231 23.37 12.43 -22.93
C GLU A 231 24.63 13.29 -22.95
N ILE A 232 25.63 12.88 -23.74
CA ILE A 232 26.96 13.49 -23.82
C ILE A 232 27.28 13.99 -25.23
N LYS A 233 28.34 14.75 -25.35
CA LYS A 233 28.82 15.22 -26.65
C LYS A 233 29.58 14.11 -27.38
N GLU A 234 29.56 14.17 -28.72
CA GLU A 234 30.29 13.23 -29.59
C GLU A 234 31.77 13.10 -29.25
N ALA A 235 32.45 14.20 -28.92
CA ALA A 235 33.86 14.20 -28.56
C ALA A 235 34.13 13.37 -27.27
N GLU A 236 33.26 13.51 -26.29
CA GLU A 236 33.33 12.74 -25.03
C GLU A 236 33.05 11.25 -25.28
N TYR A 237 32.04 10.96 -26.10
CA TYR A 237 31.74 9.58 -26.51
C TYR A 237 32.97 8.94 -27.17
N LYS A 238 33.62 9.60 -28.16
CA LYS A 238 34.78 9.06 -28.85
C LYS A 238 35.92 8.72 -27.89
N THR A 239 36.24 9.65 -27.01
CA THR A 239 37.29 9.44 -26.00
C THR A 239 36.94 8.31 -25.03
N GLY A 240 35.72 8.26 -24.57
CA GLY A 240 35.24 7.21 -23.66
C GLY A 240 35.17 5.84 -24.33
N PHE A 241 34.66 5.77 -25.55
CA PHE A 241 34.57 4.54 -26.30
C PHE A 241 35.92 3.97 -26.70
N GLU A 242 36.89 4.83 -27.06
CA GLU A 242 38.30 4.43 -27.29
C GLU A 242 38.94 3.80 -26.05
N LYS A 243 38.66 4.38 -24.88
CA LYS A 243 39.20 3.89 -23.60
C LYS A 243 38.59 2.59 -23.11
N TYR A 244 37.29 2.44 -23.23
CA TYR A 244 36.51 1.37 -22.58
C TYR A 244 35.93 0.34 -23.57
N GLY A 245 35.92 0.64 -24.85
CA GLY A 245 35.40 -0.25 -25.92
C GLY A 245 33.89 -0.45 -25.85
N ALA A 246 33.38 -1.37 -26.65
CA ALA A 246 31.96 -1.70 -26.75
C ALA A 246 31.35 -2.27 -25.45
N ALA A 247 32.15 -2.83 -24.56
CA ALA A 247 31.71 -3.30 -23.24
C ALA A 247 31.66 -2.18 -22.18
N GLY A 248 32.15 -0.97 -22.52
CA GLY A 248 32.17 0.20 -21.65
C GLY A 248 30.77 0.82 -21.43
N PRO A 249 30.73 1.93 -20.69
CA PRO A 249 29.50 2.64 -20.41
C PRO A 249 29.08 3.63 -21.51
N TYR A 250 29.85 3.76 -22.60
CA TYR A 250 29.60 4.73 -23.67
C TYR A 250 28.93 4.04 -24.85
N TRP A 251 27.81 4.60 -25.31
CA TRP A 251 27.05 4.06 -26.43
C TRP A 251 26.38 5.17 -27.25
N SER A 252 25.94 4.85 -28.45
CA SER A 252 25.23 5.76 -29.33
C SER A 252 23.98 5.09 -29.88
N LYS A 253 22.99 5.90 -30.20
CA LYS A 253 21.75 5.44 -30.80
C LYS A 253 21.23 6.48 -31.81
N ASP A 254 20.65 5.96 -32.88
CA ASP A 254 19.95 6.76 -33.88
C ASP A 254 18.57 7.14 -33.35
N PHE A 255 18.26 8.41 -33.44
CA PHE A 255 16.93 8.97 -33.17
C PHE A 255 16.40 9.63 -34.43
N ASP A 256 15.11 9.55 -34.65
CA ASP A 256 14.46 10.29 -35.71
C ASP A 256 14.60 11.79 -35.42
N VAL A 257 14.86 12.56 -36.44
CA VAL A 257 14.87 14.03 -36.35
C VAL A 257 13.49 14.50 -35.89
N THR A 258 13.43 15.42 -34.94
CA THR A 258 12.16 16.01 -34.51
C THR A 258 11.46 16.61 -35.74
N PRO A 259 10.20 16.21 -36.02
CA PRO A 259 9.46 16.72 -37.15
C PRO A 259 9.35 18.26 -37.08
N GLU A 260 9.95 18.94 -38.04
CA GLU A 260 9.89 20.40 -38.18
C GLU A 260 9.30 20.71 -39.56
N LYS A 261 8.29 21.57 -39.58
CA LYS A 261 7.66 22.01 -40.82
C LYS A 261 8.68 22.74 -41.72
N VAL A 262 8.81 22.30 -42.96
CA VAL A 262 9.72 22.90 -43.94
C VAL A 262 8.98 23.21 -45.26
N GLY A 263 9.54 24.10 -46.07
CA GLY A 263 9.04 24.35 -47.42
C GLY A 263 9.29 23.15 -48.33
N HIS A 264 8.55 23.08 -49.42
CA HIS A 264 8.76 22.05 -50.43
C HIS A 264 10.15 22.17 -51.10
N ASP A 265 10.76 23.36 -51.07
CA ASP A 265 12.09 23.70 -51.61
C ASP A 265 13.25 23.37 -50.66
N TYR A 266 12.96 22.91 -49.42
CA TYR A 266 13.97 22.46 -48.47
C TYR A 266 14.87 21.36 -49.07
N LYS A 267 16.18 21.57 -48.99
CA LYS A 267 17.19 20.71 -49.67
C LYS A 267 17.64 19.51 -48.85
N GLY A 268 17.30 19.46 -47.53
CA GLY A 268 17.59 18.31 -46.68
C GLY A 268 16.57 17.18 -46.88
N GLU A 269 16.78 16.10 -46.13
CA GLU A 269 15.80 15.01 -46.09
C GLU A 269 14.48 15.49 -45.51
N LYS A 270 13.40 15.18 -46.23
CA LYS A 270 12.04 15.56 -45.85
C LYS A 270 11.02 14.52 -46.30
N THR A 271 9.94 14.44 -45.56
CA THR A 271 8.80 13.57 -45.84
C THR A 271 7.52 14.38 -45.84
N LEU A 272 6.62 14.13 -46.79
CA LEU A 272 5.28 14.66 -46.77
C LEU A 272 4.40 13.80 -45.84
N THR A 273 3.91 14.36 -44.74
CA THR A 273 3.12 13.63 -43.76
C THR A 273 1.93 14.44 -43.27
N LYS A 274 1.01 13.78 -42.59
CA LYS A 274 -0.08 14.46 -41.90
C LYS A 274 0.43 15.03 -40.56
N VAL A 275 0.12 16.29 -40.33
CA VAL A 275 0.47 17.01 -39.10
C VAL A 275 -0.81 17.50 -38.46
N GLU A 276 -0.97 17.25 -37.18
CA GLU A 276 -2.11 17.76 -36.42
C GLU A 276 -1.99 19.27 -36.26
N VAL A 277 -3.09 19.97 -36.50
CA VAL A 277 -3.17 21.44 -36.51
C VAL A 277 -4.41 21.92 -35.78
N THR A 278 -4.48 23.21 -35.50
CA THR A 278 -5.70 23.84 -34.95
C THR A 278 -6.83 23.86 -35.98
N GLU A 279 -8.07 23.95 -35.47
CA GLU A 279 -9.25 24.14 -36.35
C GLU A 279 -9.08 25.32 -37.28
N LYS A 280 -8.51 26.42 -36.79
CA LYS A 280 -8.25 27.61 -37.58
C LYS A 280 -7.26 27.36 -38.72
N GLU A 281 -6.12 26.74 -38.42
CA GLU A 281 -5.11 26.37 -39.40
C GLU A 281 -5.67 25.42 -40.48
N TYR A 282 -6.54 24.49 -40.07
CA TYR A 282 -7.23 23.58 -40.98
C TYR A 282 -8.23 24.33 -41.88
N GLY A 283 -9.01 25.25 -41.30
CA GLY A 283 -9.97 26.07 -42.07
C GLY A 283 -9.31 27.03 -43.04
N ASP A 284 -8.14 27.56 -42.68
CA ASP A 284 -7.34 28.46 -43.53
C ASP A 284 -6.59 27.70 -44.65
N ALA A 285 -6.44 26.36 -44.49
CA ALA A 285 -5.75 25.53 -45.48
C ALA A 285 -6.62 25.27 -46.71
N ALA A 286 -5.98 25.23 -47.89
CA ALA A 286 -6.69 24.94 -49.13
C ALA A 286 -7.21 23.50 -49.18
N PRO A 287 -8.40 23.24 -49.73
CA PRO A 287 -8.86 21.89 -50.01
C PRO A 287 -7.89 21.15 -50.94
N SER A 288 -7.64 19.88 -50.65
CA SER A 288 -6.66 19.08 -51.38
C SER A 288 -7.12 18.80 -52.81
N THR A 289 -6.40 19.34 -53.78
CA THR A 289 -6.54 18.99 -55.22
C THR A 289 -5.21 18.62 -55.87
N ALA A 290 -4.06 18.78 -55.20
CA ALA A 290 -2.73 18.53 -55.76
C ALA A 290 -1.84 17.78 -54.77
N THR A 291 -0.97 16.90 -55.28
CA THR A 291 -0.11 15.99 -54.49
C THR A 291 1.15 16.63 -53.90
N ASN A 292 1.39 17.92 -54.11
CA ASN A 292 2.68 18.55 -53.80
C ASN A 292 2.60 19.84 -52.99
N VAL A 293 1.43 20.21 -52.47
CA VAL A 293 1.27 21.49 -51.73
C VAL A 293 1.48 21.27 -50.26
N ASN A 294 2.26 22.16 -49.63
CA ASN A 294 2.48 22.18 -48.20
C ASN A 294 1.31 22.90 -47.50
N GLY A 295 0.73 22.28 -46.50
CA GLY A 295 -0.35 22.87 -45.71
C GLY A 295 -1.76 22.64 -46.25
N GLU A 296 -1.97 21.62 -47.09
CA GLU A 296 -3.31 21.24 -47.56
C GLU A 296 -4.15 20.57 -46.49
N GLN A 297 -5.46 20.80 -46.52
CA GLN A 297 -6.42 19.99 -45.75
C GLN A 297 -6.24 18.51 -46.08
N TYR A 298 -6.06 17.70 -45.07
CA TYR A 298 -5.92 16.25 -45.23
C TYR A 298 -7.10 15.49 -44.65
N GLU A 299 -7.33 15.63 -43.34
CA GLU A 299 -8.31 14.82 -42.61
C GLU A 299 -8.89 15.60 -41.44
N LYS A 300 -10.18 15.44 -41.19
CA LYS A 300 -10.85 15.85 -39.97
C LYS A 300 -11.44 14.61 -39.35
N ILE A 301 -11.05 14.30 -38.08
CA ILE A 301 -11.54 13.17 -37.31
C ILE A 301 -12.39 13.71 -36.18
N GLY A 302 -13.62 13.24 -36.08
CA GLY A 302 -14.55 13.60 -35.02
C GLY A 302 -15.75 14.44 -35.50
N PRO A 303 -16.66 14.75 -34.57
CA PRO A 303 -16.53 14.57 -33.12
C PRO A 303 -16.51 13.08 -32.70
N THR A 304 -15.50 12.69 -31.96
CA THR A 304 -15.33 11.33 -31.42
C THR A 304 -15.67 11.31 -29.94
N PRO A 305 -16.55 10.44 -29.44
CA PRO A 305 -16.84 10.33 -28.02
C PRO A 305 -15.59 9.88 -27.24
N ILE A 306 -15.33 10.50 -26.10
CA ILE A 306 -14.23 10.18 -25.20
C ILE A 306 -14.74 10.10 -23.75
N SER A 307 -13.95 9.50 -22.86
CA SER A 307 -14.29 9.47 -21.44
C SER A 307 -14.10 10.86 -20.79
N LYS A 308 -14.72 11.05 -19.63
CA LYS A 308 -14.55 12.27 -18.83
C LYS A 308 -13.09 12.48 -18.44
N GLU A 309 -12.39 11.40 -18.07
CA GLU A 309 -10.98 11.42 -17.69
C GLU A 309 -10.09 11.85 -18.85
N GLU A 310 -10.34 11.31 -20.06
CA GLU A 310 -9.58 11.71 -21.26
C GLU A 310 -9.88 13.15 -21.65
N TYR A 311 -11.14 13.60 -21.53
CA TYR A 311 -11.51 15.00 -21.77
C TYR A 311 -10.74 15.95 -20.83
N GLN A 312 -10.66 15.63 -19.53
CA GLN A 312 -9.93 16.44 -18.55
C GLN A 312 -8.43 16.48 -18.86
N LYS A 313 -7.85 15.35 -19.22
CA LYS A 313 -6.45 15.24 -19.62
C LYS A 313 -6.16 16.08 -20.87
N LEU A 314 -6.99 15.97 -21.90
CA LEU A 314 -6.85 16.75 -23.14
C LEU A 314 -7.09 18.25 -22.91
N THR A 315 -7.97 18.61 -21.97
CA THR A 315 -8.18 20.00 -21.55
C THR A 315 -6.92 20.60 -20.94
N ALA A 316 -6.23 19.84 -20.08
CA ALA A 316 -4.95 20.26 -19.51
C ALA A 316 -3.86 20.40 -20.59
N LEU A 317 -3.75 19.43 -21.52
CA LEU A 317 -2.81 19.49 -22.64
C LEU A 317 -3.12 20.67 -23.59
N LYS A 318 -4.39 21.00 -23.77
CA LYS A 318 -4.81 22.16 -24.59
C LYS A 318 -4.42 23.49 -23.93
N ALA A 319 -4.58 23.58 -22.60
CA ALA A 319 -4.12 24.75 -21.83
C ALA A 319 -2.61 24.95 -21.94
N ASP A 320 -1.83 23.85 -22.01
CA ASP A 320 -0.38 23.86 -22.22
C ASP A 320 0.04 24.07 -23.69
N GLY A 321 -0.89 24.22 -24.61
CA GLY A 321 -0.61 24.34 -26.06
C GLY A 321 -0.14 23.04 -26.73
N LYS A 322 -0.31 21.89 -26.08
CA LYS A 322 0.15 20.57 -26.55
C LYS A 322 -0.94 19.75 -27.25
N PHE A 323 -2.18 20.20 -27.23
CA PHE A 323 -3.30 19.61 -27.95
C PHE A 323 -3.97 20.66 -28.83
N PRO A 324 -3.78 20.62 -30.16
CA PRO A 324 -4.34 21.60 -31.07
C PRO A 324 -5.81 21.36 -31.47
N GLY A 325 -6.32 20.14 -31.17
CA GLY A 325 -7.69 19.74 -31.49
C GLY A 325 -8.77 20.53 -30.74
N MET A 326 -10.03 20.27 -31.07
CA MET A 326 -11.18 20.87 -30.41
C MET A 326 -11.79 19.89 -29.40
N LEU A 327 -12.22 20.41 -28.26
CA LEU A 327 -12.95 19.69 -27.24
C LEU A 327 -14.36 20.27 -27.08
N HIS A 328 -15.35 19.43 -26.96
CA HIS A 328 -16.74 19.80 -26.74
C HIS A 328 -17.37 18.90 -25.67
N ALA A 329 -18.21 19.45 -24.82
CA ALA A 329 -19.01 18.71 -23.87
C ALA A 329 -20.48 19.09 -24.04
N ASP A 330 -21.32 18.07 -24.17
CA ASP A 330 -22.78 18.24 -24.10
C ASP A 330 -23.20 18.36 -22.63
N SER A 331 -24.18 19.21 -22.38
CA SER A 331 -24.72 19.40 -21.03
C SER A 331 -26.23 19.21 -20.99
N SER A 332 -26.72 18.67 -19.87
CA SER A 332 -28.15 18.57 -19.56
C SER A 332 -28.35 19.05 -18.13
N ASN A 333 -29.32 19.95 -17.92
CA ASN A 333 -29.63 20.55 -16.62
C ASN A 333 -28.40 21.13 -15.88
N GLY A 334 -27.42 21.68 -16.65
CA GLY A 334 -26.21 22.29 -16.09
C GLY A 334 -25.09 21.29 -15.74
N ALA A 335 -25.28 20.00 -15.97
CA ALA A 335 -24.25 18.98 -15.82
C ALA A 335 -23.75 18.48 -17.18
N GLU A 336 -22.43 18.33 -17.35
CA GLU A 336 -21.85 17.70 -18.54
C GLU A 336 -22.16 16.22 -18.55
N ILE A 337 -22.69 15.72 -19.67
CA ILE A 337 -23.19 14.35 -19.84
C ILE A 337 -22.47 13.53 -20.89
N ALA A 338 -21.78 14.20 -21.84
CA ALA A 338 -21.00 13.55 -22.88
C ALA A 338 -19.82 14.45 -23.31
N TRP A 339 -18.72 13.85 -23.70
CA TRP A 339 -17.50 14.54 -24.04
C TRP A 339 -16.97 14.04 -25.37
N TYR A 340 -16.45 14.97 -26.18
CA TYR A 340 -16.01 14.71 -27.54
C TYR A 340 -14.70 15.42 -27.83
N GLU A 341 -13.87 14.80 -28.69
CA GLU A 341 -12.71 15.42 -29.32
C GLU A 341 -12.89 15.51 -30.83
N THR A 342 -12.33 16.54 -31.45
CA THR A 342 -12.17 16.66 -32.89
C THR A 342 -10.72 17.00 -33.20
N ARG A 343 -10.12 16.27 -34.13
CA ARG A 343 -8.74 16.47 -34.55
C ARG A 343 -8.70 16.88 -36.03
N TYR A 344 -7.79 17.78 -36.35
CA TYR A 344 -7.63 18.34 -37.65
C TYR A 344 -6.21 18.10 -38.17
N TYR A 345 -6.05 17.65 -39.38
CA TYR A 345 -4.77 17.32 -40.01
C TYR A 345 -4.60 17.99 -41.34
N THR A 346 -3.38 18.54 -41.58
CA THR A 346 -2.95 19.00 -42.88
C THR A 346 -1.76 18.21 -43.38
N LYS A 347 -1.57 18.11 -44.73
CA LYS A 347 -0.34 17.55 -45.29
C LYS A 347 0.76 18.58 -45.23
N GLN A 348 1.90 18.18 -44.66
CA GLN A 348 3.04 19.07 -44.51
C GLN A 348 4.36 18.36 -44.80
N TRP A 349 5.26 19.08 -45.45
CA TRP A 349 6.64 18.66 -45.49
C TRP A 349 7.28 18.85 -44.12
N VAL A 350 7.88 17.80 -43.60
CA VAL A 350 8.62 17.86 -42.35
C VAL A 350 10.03 17.33 -42.58
N LYS A 351 11.00 17.85 -41.83
CA LYS A 351 12.33 17.28 -41.80
C LYS A 351 12.24 15.82 -41.42
N SER A 352 12.95 14.95 -42.15
CA SER A 352 13.11 13.52 -41.86
C SER A 352 14.59 13.21 -41.83
N GLY A 353 14.90 12.02 -41.34
CA GLY A 353 16.27 11.55 -41.19
C GLY A 353 16.56 11.11 -39.78
N LYS A 354 17.78 10.71 -39.55
CA LYS A 354 18.25 10.25 -38.23
C LYS A 354 19.37 11.15 -37.74
N THR A 355 19.39 11.40 -36.46
CA THR A 355 20.52 12.02 -35.77
C THR A 355 21.07 11.03 -34.77
N VAL A 356 22.40 10.93 -34.71
CA VAL A 356 23.05 10.10 -33.72
C VAL A 356 23.16 10.89 -32.42
N ARG A 357 22.68 10.30 -31.35
CA ARG A 357 22.87 10.85 -30.00
C ARG A 357 23.78 9.91 -29.20
N TYR A 358 24.56 10.48 -28.32
CA TYR A 358 25.62 9.81 -27.58
C TYR A 358 25.29 9.82 -26.11
N PHE A 359 25.56 8.71 -25.43
CA PHE A 359 25.18 8.48 -24.05
C PHE A 359 26.29 7.86 -23.26
N ARG A 360 26.29 8.15 -21.96
CA ARG A 360 27.07 7.46 -20.96
C ARG A 360 26.16 6.90 -19.87
N ASP A 361 26.36 5.64 -19.53
CA ASP A 361 25.70 4.98 -18.42
C ASP A 361 26.50 5.20 -17.13
N HIS A 362 25.83 5.68 -16.10
CA HIS A 362 26.31 5.75 -14.73
C HIS A 362 25.64 4.64 -13.93
N TYR A 363 26.44 3.79 -13.31
CA TYR A 363 25.98 2.64 -12.55
C TYR A 363 25.91 2.98 -11.07
N PHE A 364 24.76 2.87 -10.47
CA PHE A 364 24.55 3.15 -9.05
C PHE A 364 24.09 1.90 -8.32
N ILE A 365 24.55 1.76 -7.07
CA ILE A 365 24.01 0.79 -6.11
C ILE A 365 23.40 1.53 -4.93
N GLY A 366 22.22 1.04 -4.48
CA GLY A 366 21.59 1.46 -3.24
C GLY A 366 22.18 0.71 -2.06
N LEU A 367 22.55 1.43 -1.01
CA LEU A 367 23.04 0.87 0.23
C LEU A 367 21.86 0.75 1.20
N ALA A 368 21.53 -0.49 1.55
CA ALA A 368 20.52 -0.81 2.53
C ALA A 368 21.13 -0.97 3.91
N LYS A 369 20.33 -0.71 4.95
CA LYS A 369 20.73 -0.90 6.35
C LYS A 369 19.72 -1.76 7.06
N ASP A 370 20.19 -2.78 7.78
CA ASP A 370 19.44 -3.47 8.81
C ASP A 370 19.25 -2.52 10.00
N THR A 371 18.01 -2.19 10.33
CA THR A 371 17.69 -1.37 11.50
C THR A 371 17.40 -2.19 12.75
N GLY A 372 17.62 -3.51 12.69
CA GLY A 372 17.43 -4.45 13.77
C GLY A 372 15.98 -4.95 13.93
N LYS A 373 15.74 -5.70 14.98
CA LYS A 373 14.39 -6.21 15.31
C LYS A 373 13.46 -5.08 15.69
N LEU A 374 12.19 -5.22 15.34
CA LEU A 374 11.15 -4.22 15.60
C LEU A 374 11.11 -3.78 17.08
N GLY A 375 11.03 -4.72 18.01
CA GLY A 375 10.97 -4.43 19.44
C GLY A 375 12.25 -3.83 20.00
N ASP A 376 13.41 -4.05 19.36
CA ASP A 376 14.67 -3.36 19.74
C ASP A 376 14.69 -1.92 19.26
N ALA A 377 14.12 -1.64 18.07
CA ALA A 377 14.08 -0.31 17.50
C ALA A 377 13.07 0.61 18.19
N VAL A 378 11.86 0.11 18.48
CA VAL A 378 10.75 0.96 18.97
C VAL A 378 10.12 0.51 20.28
N GLY A 379 10.46 -0.69 20.79
CA GLY A 379 9.76 -1.34 21.89
C GLY A 379 8.53 -2.10 21.40
N GLY A 380 7.78 -2.65 22.34
CA GLY A 380 6.51 -3.35 22.09
C GLY A 380 5.52 -3.03 23.20
N GLN A 381 4.28 -2.72 22.83
CA GLN A 381 3.17 -2.67 23.79
C GLN A 381 2.96 -4.04 24.40
N GLY A 382 2.48 -4.11 25.64
CA GLY A 382 1.99 -5.36 26.20
C GLY A 382 0.73 -5.81 25.48
N ILE A 383 0.26 -7.01 25.79
CA ILE A 383 -1.05 -7.51 25.35
C ILE A 383 -1.85 -7.96 26.55
N ALA A 384 -3.18 -7.82 26.51
CA ALA A 384 -4.10 -8.25 27.56
C ALA A 384 -5.35 -8.86 26.91
N TRP A 385 -5.87 -9.91 27.51
CA TRP A 385 -7.09 -10.58 27.08
C TRP A 385 -7.98 -10.91 28.30
N ASN A 386 -9.26 -11.16 28.05
CA ASN A 386 -10.28 -11.40 29.08
C ASN A 386 -10.31 -10.31 30.16
N GLN A 387 -10.09 -9.06 29.77
CA GLN A 387 -10.13 -7.95 30.71
C GLN A 387 -11.58 -7.44 30.87
N PRO A 388 -11.97 -7.00 32.07
CA PRO A 388 -13.29 -6.43 32.27
C PRO A 388 -13.57 -5.27 31.29
N THR A 389 -14.80 -5.18 30.79
CA THR A 389 -15.29 -4.01 30.04
C THR A 389 -15.45 -2.78 30.94
N GLY A 390 -15.73 -1.61 30.38
CA GLY A 390 -15.85 -0.35 31.15
C GLY A 390 -14.52 0.24 31.64
N GLN A 391 -13.41 -0.18 31.06
CA GLN A 391 -12.07 0.29 31.43
C GLN A 391 -11.64 1.53 30.62
N PRO A 392 -10.81 2.41 31.22
CA PRO A 392 -10.21 3.52 30.47
C PRO A 392 -9.15 3.01 29.49
N VAL A 393 -9.25 3.45 28.26
CA VAL A 393 -8.33 3.11 27.18
C VAL A 393 -7.87 4.35 26.41
N PHE A 394 -6.64 4.31 25.90
CA PHE A 394 -6.16 5.18 24.84
C PHE A 394 -6.21 4.41 23.52
N VAL A 395 -6.85 4.99 22.51
CA VAL A 395 -6.88 4.42 21.15
C VAL A 395 -6.06 5.31 20.24
N PHE A 396 -5.14 4.74 19.49
CA PHE A 396 -4.29 5.45 18.55
C PHE A 396 -4.55 5.00 17.13
N GLY A 397 -4.41 5.91 16.16
CA GLY A 397 -4.53 5.58 14.73
C GLY A 397 -4.15 6.73 13.83
N TYR A 398 -4.26 6.51 12.53
CA TYR A 398 -3.99 7.50 11.48
C TYR A 398 -5.27 7.77 10.67
N PRO A 399 -6.25 8.47 11.22
CA PRO A 399 -7.49 8.75 10.53
C PRO A 399 -7.24 9.65 9.30
N ALA A 400 -7.95 9.40 8.20
CA ALA A 400 -7.80 10.14 6.95
C ALA A 400 -9.12 10.59 6.32
N ASP A 401 -10.26 10.04 6.74
CA ASP A 401 -11.54 10.51 6.23
C ASP A 401 -11.98 11.79 6.94
N ALA A 402 -12.47 12.73 6.13
CA ALA A 402 -13.03 13.95 6.65
C ALA A 402 -14.41 13.69 7.28
N HIS A 403 -14.73 14.43 8.34
CA HIS A 403 -16.10 14.53 8.83
C HIS A 403 -16.96 15.40 7.92
N PRO A 404 -18.27 15.12 7.75
CA PRO A 404 -19.15 15.88 6.88
C PRO A 404 -19.23 17.38 7.24
N ASP A 405 -19.11 17.72 8.51
CA ASP A 405 -19.13 19.09 9.03
C ASP A 405 -17.77 19.82 8.91
N GLY A 406 -16.73 19.15 8.37
CA GLY A 406 -15.40 19.70 8.22
C GLY A 406 -14.60 19.82 9.53
N ASP A 407 -15.13 19.35 10.66
CA ASP A 407 -14.41 19.28 11.92
C ASP A 407 -13.32 18.20 11.87
N ASN A 408 -12.22 18.39 12.62
CA ASN A 408 -11.09 17.46 12.66
C ASN A 408 -10.63 17.02 11.26
N PRO A 409 -9.99 17.88 10.46
CA PRO A 409 -9.54 17.53 9.11
C PRO A 409 -8.42 16.50 9.17
N TYR A 410 -8.78 15.22 9.21
CA TYR A 410 -7.87 14.11 9.24
C TYR A 410 -7.19 13.91 7.89
N THR A 411 -5.88 13.72 7.90
CA THR A 411 -5.07 13.59 6.69
C THR A 411 -4.30 12.27 6.60
N GLY A 412 -4.38 11.45 7.64
CA GLY A 412 -3.64 10.20 7.72
C GLY A 412 -2.11 10.33 7.85
N VAL A 413 -1.55 11.55 7.80
CA VAL A 413 -0.08 11.75 7.80
C VAL A 413 0.55 11.82 9.18
N THR A 414 -0.28 12.01 10.21
CA THR A 414 0.14 12.03 11.63
C THR A 414 -0.82 11.21 12.48
N PRO A 415 -0.32 10.50 13.51
CA PRO A 415 -1.19 9.75 14.39
C PRO A 415 -2.05 10.67 15.26
N LYS A 416 -3.23 10.19 15.59
CA LYS A 416 -4.20 10.82 16.50
C LYS A 416 -4.54 9.83 17.60
N TYR A 417 -5.27 10.29 18.62
CA TYR A 417 -5.75 9.42 19.68
C TYR A 417 -7.11 9.85 20.22
N CYS A 418 -7.84 8.87 20.72
CA CYS A 418 -8.97 9.07 21.61
C CYS A 418 -8.62 8.53 23.00
N TYR A 419 -9.25 9.10 24.02
CA TYR A 419 -9.21 8.59 25.38
C TYR A 419 -10.61 8.55 25.97
N GLY A 420 -10.98 7.43 26.55
CA GLY A 420 -12.29 7.27 27.19
C GLY A 420 -12.41 5.93 27.89
N LYS A 421 -13.58 5.70 28.48
CA LYS A 421 -13.93 4.36 29.01
C LYS A 421 -14.68 3.60 27.95
N THR A 422 -14.33 2.33 27.75
CA THR A 422 -15.11 1.40 26.93
C THR A 422 -16.52 1.25 27.49
N GLY A 423 -17.46 0.83 26.65
CA GLY A 423 -18.79 0.44 27.11
C GLY A 423 -18.69 -0.61 28.23
N THR A 424 -19.68 -0.64 29.14
CA THR A 424 -19.73 -1.64 30.22
C THR A 424 -20.21 -3.01 29.75
N LYS A 425 -20.62 -3.13 28.48
CA LYS A 425 -21.09 -4.33 27.82
C LYS A 425 -20.42 -4.46 26.46
N THR A 426 -20.52 -5.63 25.87
CA THR A 426 -20.15 -5.90 24.48
C THR A 426 -21.36 -5.68 23.58
N TYR A 427 -21.13 -5.57 22.27
CA TYR A 427 -22.12 -5.21 21.26
C TYR A 427 -22.03 -6.13 20.06
N GLN A 428 -23.18 -6.34 19.40
CA GLN A 428 -23.35 -7.17 18.21
C GLN A 428 -23.58 -6.30 16.97
N VAL A 429 -22.97 -6.71 15.85
CA VAL A 429 -23.17 -6.12 14.53
C VAL A 429 -23.41 -7.25 13.53
N ASN A 430 -24.65 -7.63 13.34
CA ASN A 430 -25.03 -8.85 12.57
C ASN A 430 -24.53 -8.83 11.13
N THR A 431 -24.46 -7.66 10.48
CA THR A 431 -23.98 -7.52 9.09
C THR A 431 -22.55 -8.05 8.92
N PHE A 432 -21.75 -7.98 9.97
CA PHE A 432 -20.36 -8.41 9.99
C PHE A 432 -20.11 -9.62 10.90
N ARG A 433 -21.16 -10.32 11.31
CA ARG A 433 -21.12 -11.47 12.22
C ARG A 433 -20.54 -11.18 13.61
N VAL A 434 -20.42 -9.91 13.95
CA VAL A 434 -19.89 -9.48 15.25
C VAL A 434 -20.87 -9.83 16.37
N GLU A 435 -20.39 -10.54 17.38
CA GLU A 435 -21.15 -10.93 18.56
C GLU A 435 -20.72 -10.21 19.83
N THR A 436 -19.44 -9.85 19.94
CA THR A 436 -18.84 -9.41 21.22
C THR A 436 -17.83 -8.26 21.07
N HIS A 437 -18.10 -7.27 20.22
CA HIS A 437 -17.22 -6.11 20.16
C HIS A 437 -17.33 -5.22 21.40
N GLN A 438 -16.20 -4.74 21.92
CA GLN A 438 -16.17 -3.61 22.82
C GLN A 438 -16.24 -2.29 22.03
N VAL A 439 -16.78 -1.23 22.65
CA VAL A 439 -17.01 0.08 21.99
C VAL A 439 -16.42 1.22 22.78
N LEU A 440 -16.08 2.29 22.07
CA LEU A 440 -15.60 3.55 22.63
C LEU A 440 -16.22 4.73 21.89
N LYS A 441 -16.69 5.76 22.62
CA LYS A 441 -17.01 7.07 22.02
C LYS A 441 -15.73 7.70 21.50
N CYS A 442 -15.65 7.84 20.19
CA CYS A 442 -14.46 8.32 19.51
C CYS A 442 -14.81 8.69 18.07
N SER A 443 -14.26 9.78 17.58
CA SER A 443 -14.51 10.29 16.24
C SER A 443 -13.34 10.02 15.27
N LEU A 444 -12.47 9.04 15.54
CA LEU A 444 -11.50 8.59 14.56
C LEU A 444 -12.23 7.95 13.37
N THR A 445 -11.71 8.18 12.18
CA THR A 445 -12.30 7.74 10.91
C THR A 445 -11.44 6.70 10.22
N GLY A 446 -11.85 6.27 9.00
CA GLY A 446 -11.11 5.34 8.17
C GLY A 446 -9.62 5.66 8.08
N GLY A 447 -8.80 4.61 8.10
CA GLY A 447 -7.35 4.66 8.28
C GLY A 447 -6.90 4.49 9.73
N ALA A 448 -7.78 4.71 10.72
CA ALA A 448 -7.51 4.33 12.11
C ALA A 448 -7.74 2.84 12.39
N ASP A 449 -8.24 2.09 11.40
CA ASP A 449 -8.39 0.63 11.43
C ASP A 449 -7.09 -0.04 11.84
N GLY A 450 -7.16 -1.05 12.72
CA GLY A 450 -6.00 -1.74 13.27
C GLY A 450 -5.25 -0.94 14.35
N GLY A 451 -5.66 0.28 14.62
CA GLY A 451 -5.10 1.10 15.68
C GLY A 451 -5.33 0.49 17.06
N PRO A 452 -4.31 0.42 17.95
CA PRO A 452 -4.41 -0.30 19.22
C PRO A 452 -5.26 0.42 20.25
N TRP A 453 -5.98 -0.35 21.06
CA TRP A 453 -6.67 0.08 22.27
C TRP A 453 -5.79 -0.28 23.47
N LEU A 454 -5.27 0.73 24.16
CA LEU A 454 -4.25 0.57 25.21
C LEU A 454 -4.83 0.75 26.62
N LEU A 455 -4.96 -0.35 27.34
CA LEU A 455 -5.21 -0.36 28.78
C LEU A 455 -3.97 0.13 29.55
N LYS A 456 -4.19 0.79 30.70
CA LYS A 456 -3.13 1.21 31.64
C LYS A 456 -1.97 1.94 30.94
N TYR A 457 -2.27 2.71 29.90
CA TYR A 457 -1.26 3.45 29.16
C TYR A 457 -0.57 4.50 30.04
N SER A 458 0.76 4.45 30.05
CA SER A 458 1.60 5.42 30.76
C SER A 458 2.15 6.47 29.81
N ASN A 459 1.74 7.72 29.98
CA ASN A 459 2.22 8.84 29.18
C ASN A 459 3.75 9.05 29.28
N SER A 460 4.35 8.73 30.42
CA SER A 460 5.80 8.85 30.61
C SER A 460 6.60 7.73 29.94
N LYS A 461 6.08 6.50 29.98
CA LYS A 461 6.71 5.32 29.39
C LYS A 461 6.33 5.12 27.92
N ARG A 462 5.20 5.71 27.47
CA ARG A 462 4.58 5.49 26.15
C ARG A 462 4.21 4.03 25.89
N LEU A 463 3.87 3.32 26.93
CA LEU A 463 3.59 1.89 26.92
C LEU A 463 2.32 1.62 27.73
N GLY A 464 1.55 0.64 27.24
CA GLY A 464 0.34 0.09 27.84
C GLY A 464 0.13 -1.35 27.38
N TYR A 465 -1.11 -1.82 27.47
CA TYR A 465 -1.48 -3.19 27.12
C TYR A 465 -2.55 -3.14 26.04
N VAL A 466 -2.28 -3.69 24.87
CA VAL A 466 -3.26 -3.85 23.79
C VAL A 466 -4.30 -4.85 24.23
N ASN A 467 -5.56 -4.43 24.31
CA ASN A 467 -6.71 -5.31 24.56
C ASN A 467 -7.79 -5.18 23.50
N GLY A 468 -7.42 -4.71 22.33
CA GLY A 468 -8.24 -4.56 21.15
C GLY A 468 -7.52 -3.76 20.08
N VAL A 469 -8.07 -3.81 18.88
CA VAL A 469 -7.66 -3.00 17.74
C VAL A 469 -8.91 -2.44 17.05
N THR A 470 -8.86 -1.22 16.53
CA THR A 470 -10.02 -0.61 15.86
C THR A 470 -10.43 -1.44 14.66
N SER A 471 -11.69 -1.88 14.63
CA SER A 471 -12.30 -2.71 13.59
C SER A 471 -13.35 -1.93 12.81
N LEU A 472 -14.42 -1.47 13.45
CA LEU A 472 -15.56 -0.83 12.80
C LEU A 472 -15.78 0.59 13.32
N PHE A 473 -16.40 1.41 12.46
CA PHE A 473 -16.81 2.77 12.74
C PHE A 473 -18.35 2.86 12.75
N HIS A 474 -18.91 3.65 13.67
CA HIS A 474 -20.34 3.70 13.88
C HIS A 474 -20.85 5.14 13.96
N ASP A 475 -21.91 5.41 13.18
CA ASP A 475 -22.72 6.60 13.26
C ASP A 475 -24.04 6.22 13.96
N GLN A 476 -24.24 6.73 15.18
CA GLN A 476 -25.39 6.36 15.99
C GLN A 476 -26.62 7.23 15.73
N ASP A 477 -26.47 8.43 15.24
CA ASP A 477 -27.54 9.39 15.03
C ASP A 477 -27.89 9.63 13.54
N GLY A 478 -27.12 9.05 12.61
CA GLY A 478 -27.40 9.09 11.18
C GLY A 478 -27.04 10.41 10.51
N ASN A 479 -26.02 11.10 11.03
CA ASN A 479 -25.54 12.36 10.48
C ASN A 479 -24.26 12.23 9.62
N ASP A 480 -23.89 10.99 9.25
CA ASP A 480 -22.69 10.61 8.51
C ASP A 480 -21.36 10.92 9.25
N ARG A 481 -21.45 11.19 10.55
CA ARG A 481 -20.28 11.42 11.41
C ARG A 481 -20.03 10.20 12.28
N VAL A 482 -18.75 9.81 12.41
CA VAL A 482 -18.36 8.72 13.31
C VAL A 482 -18.50 9.20 14.77
N ASP A 483 -19.36 8.53 15.53
CA ASP A 483 -19.60 8.77 16.97
C ASP A 483 -18.84 7.80 17.86
N MET A 484 -18.76 6.57 17.40
CA MET A 484 -18.20 5.46 18.13
C MET A 484 -17.36 4.58 17.21
N ILE A 485 -16.35 3.96 17.80
CA ILE A 485 -15.57 2.91 17.15
C ILE A 485 -15.70 1.62 17.96
N SER A 486 -15.51 0.48 17.30
CA SER A 486 -15.51 -0.81 17.98
C SER A 486 -14.27 -1.64 17.66
N SER A 487 -14.03 -2.62 18.50
CA SER A 487 -12.91 -3.56 18.44
C SER A 487 -13.40 -4.93 18.83
N ALA A 488 -12.89 -5.99 18.20
CA ALA A 488 -12.98 -7.34 18.71
C ALA A 488 -12.62 -7.34 20.22
N TYR A 489 -13.39 -8.05 21.03
CA TYR A 489 -13.06 -8.27 22.42
C TYR A 489 -11.93 -9.30 22.49
N PHE A 490 -10.78 -8.90 22.98
CA PHE A 490 -9.65 -9.83 23.12
C PHE A 490 -9.93 -10.83 24.26
N ASP A 491 -10.06 -12.07 23.92
CA ASP A 491 -10.49 -13.21 24.72
C ASP A 491 -9.49 -14.37 24.74
N GLY A 492 -9.92 -15.58 25.03
CA GLY A 492 -9.08 -16.78 25.04
C GLY A 492 -8.61 -17.19 23.66
N GLU A 493 -9.42 -17.01 22.62
CA GLU A 493 -9.00 -17.25 21.24
C GLU A 493 -7.90 -16.28 20.82
N THR A 494 -8.03 -15.01 21.19
CA THR A 494 -6.96 -14.03 20.98
C THR A 494 -5.66 -14.46 21.67
N ALA A 495 -5.75 -15.00 22.89
CA ALA A 495 -4.60 -15.54 23.62
C ALA A 495 -3.97 -16.71 22.87
N ASP A 496 -4.74 -17.61 22.29
CA ASP A 496 -4.26 -18.75 21.52
C ASP A 496 -3.53 -18.32 20.25
N VAL A 497 -4.12 -17.39 19.48
CA VAL A 497 -3.47 -16.78 18.30
C VAL A 497 -2.15 -16.11 18.69
N TYR A 498 -2.16 -15.28 19.75
CA TYR A 498 -0.95 -14.61 20.26
C TYR A 498 0.11 -15.60 20.72
N ASN A 499 -0.29 -16.63 21.49
CA ASN A 499 0.63 -17.64 21.99
C ASN A 499 1.31 -18.41 20.86
N LYS A 500 0.67 -18.52 19.71
CA LYS A 500 1.28 -19.08 18.51
C LYS A 500 2.21 -18.09 17.82
N ALA A 501 1.70 -16.89 17.55
CA ALA A 501 2.41 -15.85 16.79
C ALA A 501 3.72 -15.40 17.47
N GLN A 502 3.77 -15.31 18.81
CA GLN A 502 4.95 -14.83 19.53
C GLN A 502 6.21 -15.69 19.34
N TYR A 503 6.07 -16.95 18.89
CA TYR A 503 7.17 -17.88 18.62
C TYR A 503 7.61 -17.88 17.14
N ALA A 504 7.00 -17.09 16.28
CA ALA A 504 7.40 -17.00 14.88
C ALA A 504 8.77 -16.35 14.75
N GLU A 505 9.74 -17.11 14.25
CA GLU A 505 11.09 -16.63 14.00
C GLU A 505 11.16 -15.93 12.65
N THR A 506 11.87 -14.82 12.60
CA THR A 506 12.15 -14.06 11.39
C THR A 506 13.61 -13.67 11.32
N LYS A 507 14.10 -13.20 10.17
CA LYS A 507 15.52 -13.02 9.91
C LYS A 507 15.82 -11.55 9.53
N ALA A 508 17.10 -11.18 9.60
CA ALA A 508 17.61 -10.03 8.86
C ALA A 508 17.46 -10.27 7.36
N ILE A 509 17.17 -9.22 6.59
CA ILE A 509 17.02 -9.28 5.14
C ILE A 509 18.21 -8.66 4.40
N VAL A 510 19.02 -7.86 5.09
CA VAL A 510 20.26 -7.30 4.58
C VAL A 510 21.42 -7.57 5.55
N GLY A 511 22.59 -7.77 4.99
CA GLY A 511 23.82 -7.95 5.73
C GLY A 511 24.51 -6.63 6.10
N PRO A 512 25.66 -6.71 6.79
CA PRO A 512 26.37 -5.54 7.32
C PRO A 512 26.87 -4.56 6.24
N LYS A 513 27.04 -5.00 5.01
CA LYS A 513 27.44 -4.17 3.87
C LYS A 513 26.25 -3.65 3.05
N GLY A 514 25.03 -3.93 3.48
CA GLY A 514 23.80 -3.59 2.75
C GLY A 514 23.45 -4.58 1.63
N GLU A 515 24.13 -5.73 1.58
CA GLU A 515 23.84 -6.82 0.64
C GLU A 515 22.58 -7.58 1.05
N LEU A 516 21.87 -8.12 0.07
CA LEU A 516 20.74 -9.00 0.29
C LEU A 516 21.21 -10.33 0.90
N LEU A 517 20.59 -10.75 2.02
CA LEU A 517 20.77 -12.09 2.59
C LEU A 517 19.83 -13.08 1.88
N GLN A 518 20.35 -14.27 1.58
CA GLN A 518 19.60 -15.37 0.94
C GLN A 518 18.94 -16.31 1.98
#